data_142597df99270da1fcc55e198a1d04f2
#
_entry.id   142597df99270da1fcc55e198a1d04f2
#
_cell.length_a   1.000
_cell.length_b   1.000
_cell.length_c   1.000
_cell.angle_alpha   90.00
_cell.angle_beta   90.00
_cell.angle_gamma   90.00
#
_symmetry.space_group_name_H-M   'P 1'
#
loop_
_entity.id
_entity.type
_entity.pdbx_description
1 polymer ?
#
loop_
_entity_poly.entity_id
_entity_poly.type
_entity_poly.pdbx_seq_one_letter_code
_entity_poly.pdbx_strand_id
1 'polypeptide(L)'
;MSKEFIRKTKESKPVVAICYDFDKTLSPDDMQAQGYIQSVGDEVESFWKESNGLAEENDMDQNLAYMFTMIQKAHGKVIFNKKALMDYGAKVQLFPGVETWFKRIRDYLRFASEDYR
;
A
#
# COMPACT_ATOMS: atom_id res chain seq x y z
N MET A 1 6.15 -17.77 -13.78
CA MET A 1 5.11 -18.09 -14.79
C MET A 1 4.17 -16.90 -14.93
N SER A 2 4.03 -16.37 -16.14
CA SER A 2 3.00 -15.37 -16.43
C SER A 2 1.63 -16.06 -16.39
N LYS A 3 0.71 -15.56 -15.56
CA LYS A 3 -0.68 -16.02 -15.64
C LYS A 3 -1.25 -15.53 -16.97
N GLU A 4 -1.67 -16.45 -17.81
CA GLU A 4 -2.33 -16.11 -19.06
C GLU A 4 -3.61 -15.32 -18.78
N PHE A 5 -3.73 -14.15 -19.38
CA PHE A 5 -4.89 -13.30 -19.20
C PHE A 5 -6.02 -13.81 -20.12
N ILE A 6 -7.02 -14.44 -19.53
CA ILE A 6 -8.20 -14.92 -20.25
C ILE A 6 -9.24 -13.80 -20.29
N ARG A 7 -9.48 -13.25 -21.47
CA ARG A 7 -10.53 -12.24 -21.68
C ARG A 7 -11.91 -12.89 -21.55
N LYS A 8 -12.74 -12.36 -20.63
CA LYS A 8 -14.11 -12.85 -20.49
C LYS A 8 -14.95 -12.46 -21.70
N THR A 9 -15.81 -13.40 -22.14
CA THR A 9 -16.77 -13.17 -23.23
C THR A 9 -17.98 -12.36 -22.74
N LYS A 10 -18.79 -11.81 -23.67
CA LYS A 10 -20.03 -11.07 -23.36
C LYS A 10 -21.06 -11.91 -22.59
N GLU A 11 -21.01 -13.22 -22.71
CA GLU A 11 -21.90 -14.16 -22.00
C GLU A 11 -21.46 -14.41 -20.55
N SER A 12 -20.25 -14.02 -20.18
CA SER A 12 -19.77 -14.15 -18.80
C SER A 12 -20.44 -13.12 -17.89
N LYS A 13 -20.55 -13.46 -16.60
CA LYS A 13 -21.07 -12.54 -15.57
C LYS A 13 -20.28 -11.21 -15.58
N PRO A 14 -20.95 -10.08 -15.29
CA PRO A 14 -20.26 -8.80 -15.17
C PRO A 14 -19.09 -8.88 -14.20
N VAL A 15 -18.00 -8.17 -14.53
CA VAL A 15 -16.85 -8.03 -13.63
C VAL A 15 -17.00 -6.74 -12.86
N VAL A 16 -17.01 -6.84 -11.54
CA VAL A 16 -16.94 -5.69 -10.64
C VAL A 16 -15.52 -5.62 -10.08
N ALA A 17 -14.85 -4.51 -10.30
CA ALA A 17 -13.56 -4.22 -9.70
C ALA A 17 -13.76 -3.28 -8.50
N ILE A 18 -13.30 -3.71 -7.33
CA ILE A 18 -13.31 -2.87 -6.12
C ILE A 18 -11.86 -2.47 -5.86
N CYS A 19 -11.59 -1.18 -5.95
CA CYS A 19 -10.26 -0.62 -5.71
C CYS A 19 -10.22 -0.02 -4.30
N TYR A 20 -9.19 -0.41 -3.55
CA TYR A 20 -8.97 0.09 -2.19
C TYR A 20 -7.70 0.94 -2.17
N ASP A 21 -7.76 2.04 -1.46
CA ASP A 21 -6.55 2.69 -0.97
C ASP A 21 -5.90 1.81 0.11
N PHE A 22 -4.63 2.01 0.41
CA PHE A 22 -3.92 1.18 1.39
C PHE A 22 -3.68 1.91 2.69
N ASP A 23 -2.90 3.01 2.67
CA ASP A 23 -2.55 3.76 3.86
C ASP A 23 -3.80 4.38 4.50
N LYS A 24 -4.02 4.11 5.78
CA LYS A 24 -5.21 4.55 6.54
C LYS A 24 -6.55 4.04 6.02
N THR A 25 -6.52 3.08 5.11
CA THR A 25 -7.72 2.40 4.57
C THR A 25 -7.71 0.92 4.91
N LEU A 26 -6.72 0.17 4.45
CA LEU A 26 -6.50 -1.24 4.81
C LEU A 26 -5.53 -1.40 5.97
N SER A 27 -4.67 -0.43 6.15
CA SER A 27 -3.71 -0.32 7.25
C SER A 27 -4.03 0.91 8.11
N PRO A 28 -3.79 0.85 9.42
CA PRO A 28 -4.14 1.96 10.33
C PRO A 28 -3.29 3.21 10.15
N ASP A 29 -2.13 3.11 9.49
CA ASP A 29 -1.21 4.23 9.30
C ASP A 29 -0.49 4.13 7.94
N ASP A 30 0.26 5.17 7.61
CA ASP A 30 1.14 5.17 6.43
C ASP A 30 2.18 4.06 6.55
N MET A 31 2.49 3.36 5.46
CA MET A 31 3.47 2.27 5.47
C MET A 31 4.85 2.72 5.95
N GLN A 32 5.26 3.93 5.57
CA GLN A 32 6.54 4.50 5.95
C GLN A 32 6.68 4.72 7.46
N ALA A 33 5.55 4.99 8.13
CA ALA A 33 5.48 5.20 9.58
C ALA A 33 5.53 3.90 10.40
N GLN A 34 5.49 2.74 9.74
CA GLN A 34 5.42 1.43 10.40
C GLN A 34 6.75 0.66 10.37
N GLY A 35 7.84 1.37 10.54
CA GLY A 35 9.17 0.77 10.66
C GLY A 35 10.28 1.53 9.95
N TYR A 36 10.07 1.98 8.71
CA TYR A 36 11.10 2.67 7.93
C TYR A 36 11.57 3.97 8.59
N ILE A 37 10.67 4.88 8.92
CA ILE A 37 11.01 6.19 9.50
C ILE A 37 11.81 6.01 10.79
N GLN A 38 11.39 5.07 11.63
CA GLN A 38 12.09 4.75 12.87
C GLN A 38 13.49 4.17 12.61
N SER A 39 13.63 3.36 11.58
CA SER A 39 14.92 2.71 11.24
C SER A 39 16.00 3.70 10.80
N VAL A 40 15.61 4.85 10.25
CA VAL A 40 16.54 5.91 9.88
C VAL A 40 16.76 6.95 11.00
N GLY A 41 16.19 6.69 12.18
CA GLY A 41 16.36 7.55 13.36
C GLY A 41 15.56 8.84 13.30
N ASP A 42 14.49 8.86 12.53
CA ASP A 42 13.60 10.03 12.42
C ASP A 42 12.27 9.79 13.16
N GLU A 43 11.54 10.87 13.35
CA GLU A 43 10.17 10.85 13.86
C GLU A 43 9.19 11.04 12.70
N VAL A 44 8.00 10.44 12.80
CA VAL A 44 6.98 10.46 11.75
C VAL A 44 6.60 11.90 11.38
N GLU A 45 6.33 12.74 12.35
CA GLU A 45 5.95 14.14 12.13
C GLU A 45 7.06 14.94 11.43
N SER A 46 8.31 14.79 11.90
CA SER A 46 9.48 15.44 11.29
C SER A 46 9.72 15.01 9.86
N PHE A 47 9.58 13.72 9.60
CA PHE A 47 9.74 13.17 8.26
C PHE A 47 8.74 13.79 7.26
N TRP A 48 7.47 13.80 7.62
CA TRP A 48 6.43 14.34 6.74
C TRP A 48 6.53 15.86 6.58
N LYS A 49 6.90 16.57 7.64
CA LYS A 49 7.14 18.01 7.57
C LYS A 49 8.28 18.35 6.60
N GLU A 50 9.38 17.62 6.66
CA GLU A 50 10.51 17.78 5.76
C GLU A 50 10.15 17.44 4.31
N SER A 51 9.50 16.30 4.10
CA SER A 51 9.05 15.85 2.78
C SER A 51 8.06 16.82 2.13
N ASN A 52 7.06 17.26 2.87
CA ASN A 52 6.07 18.22 2.38
C ASN A 52 6.68 19.59 2.11
N GLY A 53 7.61 20.05 2.96
CA GLY A 53 8.36 21.27 2.75
C GLY A 53 9.20 21.23 1.47
N LEU A 54 9.85 20.10 1.21
CA LEU A 54 10.60 19.89 -0.03
C LEU A 54 9.70 19.98 -1.27
N ALA A 55 8.50 19.41 -1.19
CA ALA A 55 7.53 19.47 -2.27
C ALA A 55 7.08 20.91 -2.56
N GLU A 56 6.76 21.67 -1.52
CA GLU A 56 6.32 23.07 -1.64
C GLU A 56 7.43 24.00 -2.16
N GLU A 57 8.63 23.88 -1.60
CA GLU A 57 9.76 24.74 -1.98
C GLU A 57 10.23 24.55 -3.43
N ASN A 58 10.03 23.35 -3.98
CA ASN A 58 10.51 22.98 -5.31
C ASN A 58 9.38 22.78 -6.33
N ASP A 59 8.15 23.12 -5.98
CA ASP A 59 6.96 22.86 -6.82
C ASP A 59 6.93 21.40 -7.34
N MET A 60 7.15 20.49 -6.42
CA MET A 60 7.39 19.08 -6.65
C MET A 60 6.19 18.24 -6.21
N ASP A 61 5.90 17.16 -6.95
CA ASP A 61 4.90 16.20 -6.54
C ASP A 61 5.23 15.58 -5.17
N GLN A 62 4.24 15.46 -4.29
CA GLN A 62 4.44 14.97 -2.93
C GLN A 62 4.95 13.53 -2.89
N ASN A 63 4.54 12.68 -3.83
CA ASN A 63 5.03 11.30 -3.89
C ASN A 63 6.51 11.25 -4.26
N LEU A 64 6.93 12.05 -5.22
CA LEU A 64 8.35 12.17 -5.56
C LEU A 64 9.16 12.75 -4.39
N ALA A 65 8.61 13.72 -3.68
CA ALA A 65 9.27 14.34 -2.54
C ALA A 65 9.52 13.33 -1.41
N TYR A 66 8.53 12.54 -1.01
CA TYR A 66 8.75 11.56 0.06
C TYR A 66 9.69 10.43 -0.38
N MET A 67 9.62 9.99 -1.64
CA MET A 67 10.54 8.96 -2.15
C MET A 67 11.98 9.48 -2.15
N PHE A 68 12.18 10.71 -2.58
CA PHE A 68 13.49 11.36 -2.51
C PHE A 68 13.99 11.48 -1.06
N THR A 69 13.14 11.93 -0.15
CA THR A 69 13.46 12.04 1.28
C THR A 69 13.81 10.68 1.88
N MET A 70 13.09 9.61 1.53
CA MET A 70 13.43 8.25 1.95
C MET A 70 14.83 7.84 1.51
N ILE A 71 15.18 8.07 0.25
CA ILE A 71 16.51 7.73 -0.27
C ILE A 71 17.61 8.52 0.45
N GLN A 72 17.40 9.82 0.63
CA GLN A 72 18.35 10.70 1.33
C GLN A 72 18.59 10.25 2.78
N LYS A 73 17.53 9.94 3.51
CA LYS A 73 17.64 9.55 4.92
C LYS A 73 18.20 8.13 5.09
N ALA A 74 17.99 7.25 4.13
CA ALA A 74 18.55 5.90 4.15
C ALA A 74 20.08 5.90 3.98
N HIS A 75 20.63 6.90 3.31
CA HIS A 75 22.07 6.97 3.00
C HIS A 75 22.93 6.96 4.27
N GLY A 76 23.81 5.96 4.37
CA GLY A 76 24.69 5.78 5.52
C GLY A 76 24.02 5.24 6.79
N LYS A 77 22.71 4.94 6.78
CA LYS A 77 21.98 4.44 7.95
C LYS A 77 21.40 3.05 7.75
N VAL A 78 20.77 2.80 6.61
CA VAL A 78 20.16 1.51 6.28
C VAL A 78 20.46 1.13 4.83
N ILE A 79 20.44 -0.16 4.55
CA ILE A 79 20.49 -0.66 3.17
C ILE A 79 19.11 -0.47 2.54
N PHE A 80 19.05 0.31 1.46
CA PHE A 80 17.80 0.62 0.76
C PHE A 80 17.73 -0.15 -0.56
N ASN A 81 17.25 -1.38 -0.49
CA ASN A 81 17.09 -2.28 -1.63
C ASN A 81 15.74 -3.00 -1.57
N LYS A 82 15.44 -3.80 -2.60
CA LYS A 82 14.19 -4.56 -2.69
C LYS A 82 13.94 -5.42 -1.45
N LYS A 83 14.95 -6.11 -0.95
CA LYS A 83 14.80 -6.97 0.23
C LYS A 83 14.43 -6.16 1.46
N ALA A 84 15.11 -5.04 1.69
CA ALA A 84 14.80 -4.16 2.82
C ALA A 84 13.37 -3.60 2.75
N LEU A 85 12.91 -3.20 1.56
CA LEU A 85 11.53 -2.75 1.36
C LEU A 85 10.52 -3.87 1.64
N MET A 86 10.82 -5.09 1.24
CA MET A 86 9.98 -6.26 1.56
C MET A 86 9.94 -6.53 3.07
N ASP A 87 11.07 -6.41 3.75
CA ASP A 87 11.15 -6.60 5.21
C ASP A 87 10.35 -5.52 5.96
N TYR A 88 10.39 -4.27 5.52
CA TYR A 88 9.52 -3.22 6.06
C TYR A 88 8.05 -3.49 5.77
N GLY A 89 7.71 -3.91 4.55
CA GLY A 89 6.35 -4.26 4.17
C GLY A 89 5.77 -5.40 4.99
N ALA A 90 6.60 -6.37 5.37
CA ALA A 90 6.20 -7.49 6.22
C ALA A 90 5.80 -7.08 7.66
N LYS A 91 6.25 -5.92 8.12
CA LYS A 91 5.92 -5.37 9.44
C LYS A 91 4.66 -4.50 9.45
N VAL A 92 4.15 -4.15 8.28
CA VAL A 92 2.95 -3.32 8.16
C VAL A 92 1.75 -4.05 8.73
N GLN A 93 1.02 -3.36 9.60
CA GLN A 93 -0.20 -3.90 10.20
C GLN A 93 -1.40 -3.63 9.31
N LEU A 94 -2.35 -4.53 9.34
CA LEU A 94 -3.64 -4.38 8.68
C LEU A 94 -4.74 -4.18 9.73
N PHE A 95 -5.80 -3.47 9.36
CA PHE A 95 -6.98 -3.41 10.20
C PHE A 95 -7.55 -4.83 10.44
N PRO A 96 -8.18 -5.07 11.60
CA PRO A 96 -8.81 -6.36 11.88
C PRO A 96 -9.79 -6.77 10.76
N GLY A 97 -9.64 -8.00 10.28
CA GLY A 97 -10.51 -8.57 9.26
C GLY A 97 -10.05 -8.35 7.81
N VAL A 98 -9.07 -7.50 7.54
CA VAL A 98 -8.57 -7.24 6.17
C VAL A 98 -7.98 -8.50 5.54
N GLU A 99 -7.21 -9.29 6.30
CA GLU A 99 -6.57 -10.51 5.79
C GLU A 99 -7.56 -11.52 5.19
N THR A 100 -8.77 -11.57 5.71
CA THR A 100 -9.82 -12.49 5.26
C THR A 100 -10.89 -11.81 4.41
N TRP A 101 -10.86 -10.48 4.28
CA TRP A 101 -11.90 -9.69 3.63
C TRP A 101 -12.11 -10.07 2.17
N PHE A 102 -11.05 -10.18 1.40
CA PHE A 102 -11.14 -10.47 -0.02
C PHE A 102 -11.75 -11.85 -0.31
N LYS A 103 -11.48 -12.82 0.57
CA LYS A 103 -12.12 -14.14 0.49
C LYS A 103 -13.58 -14.06 0.91
N ARG A 104 -13.88 -13.40 2.02
CA ARG A 104 -15.24 -13.28 2.57
C ARG A 104 -16.20 -12.60 1.59
N ILE A 105 -15.77 -11.52 0.93
CA ILE A 105 -16.63 -10.83 -0.02
C ILE A 105 -16.91 -11.68 -1.27
N ARG A 106 -15.93 -12.44 -1.75
CA ARG A 106 -16.15 -13.36 -2.86
C ARG A 106 -17.10 -14.49 -2.49
N ASP A 107 -16.95 -15.06 -1.30
CA ASP A 107 -17.82 -16.14 -0.80
C ASP A 107 -19.26 -15.60 -0.62
N TYR A 108 -19.42 -14.40 -0.09
CA TYR A 108 -20.71 -13.74 0.05
C TYR A 108 -21.40 -13.51 -1.30
N LEU A 109 -20.66 -13.02 -2.30
CA LEU A 109 -21.20 -12.78 -3.63
C LEU A 109 -21.63 -14.08 -4.32
N ARG A 110 -20.93 -15.17 -4.12
CA ARG A 110 -21.35 -16.50 -4.59
C ARG A 110 -22.65 -16.93 -3.94
N PHE A 111 -22.75 -16.82 -2.63
CA PHE A 111 -23.95 -17.16 -1.87
C PHE A 111 -25.15 -16.32 -2.32
N ALA A 112 -25.00 -15.01 -2.37
CA ALA A 112 -26.04 -14.10 -2.83
C ALA A 112 -26.49 -14.36 -4.28
N SER A 113 -25.58 -14.75 -5.17
CA SER A 113 -25.94 -15.08 -6.56
C SER A 113 -26.73 -16.39 -6.69
N GLU A 114 -26.62 -17.30 -5.76
CA GLU A 114 -27.40 -18.56 -5.71
C GLU A 114 -28.82 -18.32 -5.22
N ASP A 115 -29.02 -17.38 -4.30
CA ASP A 115 -30.33 -17.03 -3.76
C ASP A 115 -31.25 -16.29 -4.74
N TYR A 116 -30.70 -15.65 -5.77
CA TYR A 116 -31.41 -14.87 -6.77
C TYR A 116 -31.65 -15.63 -8.10
N ARG A 117 -31.57 -16.91 -8.10
CA ARG A 117 -31.89 -17.74 -9.27
C ARG A 117 -33.39 -17.99 -9.41
#